data_52e366251ee2aac4972a232c7e6c1acd
#
_entry.id   52e366251ee2aac4972a232c7e6c1acd
#
_cell.length_a   1.000
_cell.length_b   1.000
_cell.length_c   1.000
_cell.angle_alpha   90.00
_cell.angle_beta   90.00
_cell.angle_gamma   90.00
#
_symmetry.space_group_name_H-M   'P 1'
#
loop_
_entity.id
_entity.type
_entity.pdbx_description
1 polymer ?
#
loop_
_entity_poly.entity_id
_entity_poly.type
_entity_poly.pdbx_seq_one_letter_code
_entity_poly.pdbx_strand_id
1 'polypeptide(L)'
;MTAPAFAGQVPYAASAPDIPISGRDRVYTADQTSNTISVYNPQTNKLLGVIRLGKTAPENLSPLYTGQLLVHGMGFSPDRRTLVVVSVGSNSVAFIDTQTNKVKHITYVGRSPHEAFFTPDGSEVWVTVRGEDYISVLDGKTYQEKQRITVGNGPGMTIFRPDGKYGFVCSSFTPKTSVIDVKSHQVVATVKQVSPFCPNIAATPDGKQIWFTLKDSGKVQVFSAEAPFNIIATLDTGPITNHVNIVRNQKGQFAYVTVGGENVVKVFTTTNSPKLIATIPTGELPHGLWPAGDGTRIYVALENGTAVAVIDTLKNKVIATIKGGQSSQALVYVPYAVPTGDGLANLEPLGKSGIVAHLVMGTPGSPAKKAPTTVTVNNLGIIDLLEAAVTGLKPKSMYQLALAESARPPYGKLLPLANFQTNPSGAAIVTTLGPIGQIVKGQAGVPSRRYLVIVPLKDNVPGTPVQVQLPSISNRG
;
A
#
# COMPACT_ATOMS: atom_id res chain seq x y z
N MET A 1 -35.12 -13.64 4.91
CA MET A 1 -33.85 -14.36 5.13
C MET A 1 -32.88 -13.37 5.72
N THR A 2 -32.61 -13.46 7.01
CA THR A 2 -31.57 -12.68 7.67
C THR A 2 -30.24 -13.15 7.11
N ALA A 3 -29.46 -12.23 6.52
CA ALA A 3 -28.10 -12.52 6.12
C ALA A 3 -27.35 -13.08 7.34
N PRO A 4 -26.59 -14.17 7.19
CA PRO A 4 -25.81 -14.70 8.29
C PRO A 4 -24.92 -13.56 8.83
N ALA A 5 -24.92 -13.42 10.15
CA ALA A 5 -24.02 -12.51 10.82
C ALA A 5 -22.58 -13.02 10.58
N PHE A 6 -21.91 -12.46 9.57
CA PHE A 6 -20.50 -12.73 9.36
C PHE A 6 -19.72 -12.03 10.47
N ALA A 7 -19.45 -12.79 11.52
CA ALA A 7 -18.53 -12.34 12.52
C ALA A 7 -17.18 -12.09 11.84
N GLY A 8 -16.79 -10.84 11.83
CA GLY A 8 -15.44 -10.41 11.67
C GLY A 8 -14.85 -10.50 10.28
N GLN A 9 -14.86 -9.39 9.62
CA GLN A 9 -14.16 -9.25 8.35
C GLN A 9 -13.17 -8.13 8.36
N VAL A 10 -12.84 -7.66 9.50
CA VAL A 10 -12.06 -6.47 9.61
C VAL A 10 -10.88 -6.79 10.44
N PRO A 11 -9.80 -6.59 9.92
CA PRO A 11 -9.06 -6.59 8.68
C PRO A 11 -8.46 -7.95 8.35
N TYR A 12 -8.96 -9.03 8.90
CA TYR A 12 -8.55 -10.37 8.54
C TYR A 12 -9.44 -10.90 7.42
N ALA A 13 -8.96 -11.94 6.81
CA ALA A 13 -9.43 -12.46 5.56
C ALA A 13 -10.91 -12.24 5.31
N ALA A 14 -11.17 -11.33 4.42
CA ALA A 14 -12.48 -11.18 3.80
C ALA A 14 -12.91 -12.46 3.03
N SER A 15 -12.02 -13.40 2.80
CA SER A 15 -12.33 -14.62 2.07
C SER A 15 -13.08 -15.63 2.93
N ALA A 16 -14.39 -15.58 2.84
CA ALA A 16 -15.26 -16.68 3.22
C ALA A 16 -15.69 -17.36 1.94
N PRO A 17 -15.40 -18.67 1.70
CA PRO A 17 -15.65 -19.35 0.45
C PRO A 17 -17.12 -19.39 -0.01
N ASP A 18 -18.01 -18.95 0.82
CA ASP A 18 -19.47 -18.93 0.65
C ASP A 18 -20.04 -17.55 0.26
N ILE A 19 -19.19 -16.52 0.08
CA ILE A 19 -19.63 -15.19 -0.36
C ILE A 19 -19.21 -14.95 -1.82
N PRO A 20 -20.05 -15.30 -2.81
CA PRO A 20 -19.71 -15.14 -4.21
C PRO A 20 -19.57 -13.67 -4.60
N ILE A 21 -18.68 -13.39 -5.55
CA ILE A 21 -18.48 -12.04 -6.10
C ILE A 21 -19.76 -11.55 -6.76
N SER A 22 -20.19 -10.34 -6.42
CA SER A 22 -21.39 -9.72 -6.95
C SER A 22 -21.19 -8.27 -7.42
N GLY A 23 -22.14 -7.76 -8.19
CA GLY A 23 -22.18 -6.35 -8.60
C GLY A 23 -22.45 -5.37 -7.45
N ARG A 24 -22.84 -5.88 -6.27
CA ARG A 24 -23.03 -5.09 -5.03
C ARG A 24 -21.77 -4.92 -4.21
N ASP A 25 -20.73 -5.68 -4.55
CA ASP A 25 -19.43 -5.56 -3.89
C ASP A 25 -18.66 -4.36 -4.44
N ARG A 26 -17.73 -3.86 -3.67
CA ARG A 26 -16.82 -2.80 -4.11
C ARG A 26 -15.39 -3.14 -3.71
N VAL A 27 -14.46 -2.80 -4.60
CA VAL A 27 -13.05 -2.68 -4.28
C VAL A 27 -12.73 -1.20 -4.20
N TYR A 28 -12.01 -0.81 -3.17
CA TYR A 28 -11.56 0.57 -2.96
C TYR A 28 -10.04 0.59 -2.89
N THR A 29 -9.41 1.60 -3.52
CA THR A 29 -7.98 1.89 -3.35
C THR A 29 -7.76 3.28 -2.80
N ALA A 30 -6.79 3.42 -1.90
CA ALA A 30 -6.30 4.69 -1.40
C ALA A 30 -5.21 5.22 -2.33
N ASP A 31 -5.53 6.22 -3.15
CA ASP A 31 -4.63 6.76 -4.16
C ASP A 31 -3.92 7.99 -3.57
N GLN A 32 -2.73 7.76 -3.02
CA GLN A 32 -2.04 8.68 -2.13
C GLN A 32 -1.73 10.03 -2.77
N THR A 33 -1.21 10.03 -3.99
CA THR A 33 -0.78 11.27 -4.67
C THR A 33 -1.96 12.06 -5.22
N SER A 34 -3.00 11.40 -5.71
CA SER A 34 -4.19 12.08 -6.24
C SER A 34 -5.22 12.49 -5.19
N ASN A 35 -5.03 12.10 -3.92
CA ASN A 35 -5.98 12.34 -2.82
C ASN A 35 -7.39 11.80 -3.13
N THR A 36 -7.45 10.66 -3.80
CA THR A 36 -8.70 10.02 -4.20
C THR A 36 -8.82 8.61 -3.65
N ILE A 37 -10.04 8.11 -3.64
CA ILE A 37 -10.33 6.70 -3.45
C ILE A 37 -10.95 6.22 -4.76
N SER A 38 -10.25 5.36 -5.49
CA SER A 38 -10.84 4.72 -6.67
C SER A 38 -11.80 3.62 -6.25
N VAL A 39 -12.95 3.55 -6.93
CA VAL A 39 -14.04 2.61 -6.64
C VAL A 39 -14.26 1.70 -7.82
N TYR A 40 -14.17 0.39 -7.61
CA TYR A 40 -14.28 -0.60 -8.67
C TYR A 40 -15.43 -1.58 -8.43
N ASN A 41 -16.02 -2.05 -9.53
CA ASN A 41 -16.94 -3.18 -9.53
C ASN A 41 -16.16 -4.48 -9.78
N PRO A 42 -16.08 -5.40 -8.79
CA PRO A 42 -15.31 -6.62 -8.94
C PRO A 42 -15.98 -7.66 -9.86
N GLN A 43 -17.28 -7.58 -10.07
CA GLN A 43 -17.98 -8.48 -10.98
C GLN A 43 -17.56 -8.24 -12.44
N THR A 44 -17.39 -6.96 -12.81
CA THR A 44 -17.06 -6.57 -14.18
C THR A 44 -15.58 -6.20 -14.35
N ASN A 45 -14.81 -6.10 -13.27
CA ASN A 45 -13.43 -5.58 -13.23
C ASN A 45 -13.31 -4.19 -13.88
N LYS A 46 -14.22 -3.28 -13.52
CA LYS A 46 -14.24 -1.91 -14.07
C LYS A 46 -14.13 -0.88 -12.96
N LEU A 47 -13.40 0.20 -13.24
CA LEU A 47 -13.44 1.41 -12.45
C LEU A 47 -14.82 2.07 -12.63
N LEU A 48 -15.47 2.40 -11.52
CA LEU A 48 -16.76 3.10 -11.49
C LEU A 48 -16.58 4.62 -11.41
N GLY A 49 -15.53 5.07 -10.76
CA GLY A 49 -15.20 6.46 -10.51
C GLY A 49 -14.32 6.59 -9.29
N VAL A 50 -14.19 7.82 -8.79
CA VAL A 50 -13.39 8.13 -7.61
C VAL A 50 -14.19 8.95 -6.60
N ILE A 51 -13.89 8.74 -5.31
CA ILE A 51 -14.28 9.63 -4.21
C ILE A 51 -13.13 10.58 -4.00
N ARG A 52 -13.35 11.89 -4.12
CA ARG A 52 -12.31 12.88 -3.93
C ARG A 52 -12.33 13.40 -2.50
N LEU A 53 -11.25 13.20 -1.77
CA LEU A 53 -11.12 13.69 -0.40
C LEU A 53 -10.48 15.08 -0.32
N GLY A 54 -9.58 15.38 -1.23
CA GLY A 54 -8.91 16.67 -1.30
C GLY A 54 -8.83 17.19 -2.72
N LYS A 55 -8.68 18.50 -2.87
CA LYS A 55 -8.41 19.09 -4.18
C LYS A 55 -6.97 18.80 -4.58
N THR A 56 -6.76 18.14 -5.72
CA THR A 56 -5.45 18.22 -6.38
C THR A 56 -5.28 19.66 -6.83
N ALA A 57 -4.20 20.26 -6.41
CA ALA A 57 -4.03 21.68 -6.63
C ALA A 57 -3.30 22.02 -7.92
N PRO A 58 -3.98 22.38 -8.97
CA PRO A 58 -3.42 23.39 -9.86
C PRO A 58 -3.81 24.81 -9.45
N GLU A 59 -4.75 24.96 -8.52
CA GLU A 59 -5.30 26.24 -8.14
C GLU A 59 -4.46 26.99 -7.09
N ASN A 60 -3.48 26.31 -6.49
CA ASN A 60 -2.59 26.88 -5.50
C ASN A 60 -1.18 27.00 -6.08
N LEU A 61 -0.58 28.14 -5.90
CA LEU A 61 0.77 28.48 -6.39
C LEU A 61 1.90 27.71 -5.67
N SER A 62 1.57 26.98 -4.61
CA SER A 62 2.55 26.21 -3.84
C SER A 62 1.98 24.83 -3.46
N PRO A 63 2.75 23.74 -3.62
CA PRO A 63 2.37 22.43 -3.13
C PRO A 63 2.16 22.38 -1.62
N LEU A 64 2.74 23.29 -0.85
CA LEU A 64 2.55 23.40 0.59
C LEU A 64 1.12 23.82 0.98
N TYR A 65 0.39 24.47 0.10
CA TYR A 65 -1.00 24.90 0.32
C TYR A 65 -2.04 23.99 -0.32
N THR A 66 -1.60 22.90 -0.94
CA THR A 66 -2.50 22.07 -1.75
C THR A 66 -3.31 21.08 -0.95
N GLY A 67 -3.22 21.07 0.36
CA GLY A 67 -3.91 20.07 1.16
C GLY A 67 -3.56 18.67 0.68
N GLN A 68 -2.26 18.36 0.60
CA GLN A 68 -1.78 17.00 0.36
C GLN A 68 -2.26 16.12 1.50
N LEU A 69 -3.41 15.48 1.31
CA LEU A 69 -3.99 14.59 2.31
C LEU A 69 -3.17 13.33 2.44
N LEU A 70 -2.55 12.88 1.36
CA LEU A 70 -1.80 11.63 1.28
C LEU A 70 -2.65 10.46 1.79
N VAL A 71 -3.74 10.21 1.07
CA VAL A 71 -4.68 9.11 1.36
C VAL A 71 -3.91 7.79 1.36
N HIS A 72 -4.01 7.01 2.45
CA HIS A 72 -3.16 5.84 2.66
C HIS A 72 -3.97 4.64 3.14
N GLY A 73 -3.97 4.36 4.43
CA GLY A 73 -4.59 3.18 5.02
C GLY A 73 -6.10 3.17 4.94
N MET A 74 -6.70 1.99 4.85
CA MET A 74 -8.16 1.86 4.82
C MET A 74 -8.65 0.54 5.41
N GLY A 75 -9.86 0.61 5.99
CA GLY A 75 -10.62 -0.50 6.51
C GLY A 75 -12.11 -0.27 6.32
N PHE A 76 -12.94 -1.17 6.83
CA PHE A 76 -14.39 -1.01 6.76
C PHE A 76 -15.08 -1.60 8.00
N SER A 77 -16.30 -1.12 8.29
CA SER A 77 -17.09 -1.58 9.42
C SER A 77 -17.61 -3.02 9.22
N PRO A 78 -17.85 -3.79 10.30
CA PRO A 78 -18.38 -5.15 10.20
C PRO A 78 -19.71 -5.25 9.46
N ASP A 79 -20.56 -4.22 9.54
CA ASP A 79 -21.81 -4.11 8.79
C ASP A 79 -21.60 -3.72 7.31
N ARG A 80 -20.35 -3.37 6.91
CA ARG A 80 -19.94 -3.00 5.56
C ARG A 80 -20.56 -1.69 5.03
N ARG A 81 -21.04 -0.85 5.93
CA ARG A 81 -21.70 0.44 5.59
C ARG A 81 -20.76 1.62 5.72
N THR A 82 -19.64 1.43 6.34
CA THR A 82 -18.66 2.51 6.57
C THR A 82 -17.29 2.08 6.10
N LEU A 83 -16.74 2.79 5.14
CA LEU A 83 -15.32 2.74 4.81
C LEU A 83 -14.60 3.73 5.72
N VAL A 84 -13.49 3.33 6.32
CA VAL A 84 -12.59 4.20 7.07
C VAL A 84 -11.31 4.39 6.29
N VAL A 85 -10.86 5.63 6.14
CA VAL A 85 -9.71 5.98 5.29
C VAL A 85 -8.82 6.97 6.02
N VAL A 86 -7.54 6.64 6.10
CA VAL A 86 -6.51 7.47 6.73
C VAL A 86 -5.89 8.42 5.71
N SER A 87 -5.65 9.65 6.13
CA SER A 87 -4.89 10.65 5.39
C SER A 87 -3.66 11.05 6.20
N VAL A 88 -2.50 10.58 5.76
CA VAL A 88 -1.21 10.72 6.47
C VAL A 88 -0.79 12.18 6.57
N GLY A 89 -0.97 12.96 5.49
CA GLY A 89 -0.50 14.34 5.41
C GLY A 89 -1.38 15.34 6.16
N SER A 90 -2.67 15.04 6.34
CA SER A 90 -3.61 15.89 7.07
C SER A 90 -3.89 15.41 8.50
N ASN A 91 -3.25 14.33 8.96
CA ASN A 91 -3.45 13.76 10.29
C ASN A 91 -4.93 13.45 10.58
N SER A 92 -5.64 12.90 9.61
CA SER A 92 -7.08 12.70 9.71
C SER A 92 -7.52 11.31 9.26
N VAL A 93 -8.72 10.96 9.71
CA VAL A 93 -9.43 9.73 9.36
C VAL A 93 -10.80 10.12 8.86
N ALA A 94 -11.13 9.77 7.62
CA ALA A 94 -12.42 9.99 7.00
C ALA A 94 -13.28 8.74 7.10
N PHE A 95 -14.54 8.91 7.47
CA PHE A 95 -15.57 7.87 7.51
C PHE A 95 -16.55 8.11 6.37
N ILE A 96 -16.70 7.13 5.49
CA ILE A 96 -17.41 7.27 4.22
C ILE A 96 -18.54 6.23 4.18
N ASP A 97 -19.71 6.65 3.79
CA ASP A 97 -20.83 5.76 3.53
C ASP A 97 -20.62 5.00 2.22
N THR A 98 -20.62 3.66 2.28
CA THR A 98 -20.30 2.80 1.13
C THR A 98 -21.39 2.79 0.06
N GLN A 99 -22.63 3.10 0.40
CA GLN A 99 -23.74 3.16 -0.56
C GLN A 99 -23.77 4.47 -1.33
N THR A 100 -23.53 5.58 -0.64
CA THR A 100 -23.64 6.92 -1.20
C THR A 100 -22.32 7.56 -1.57
N ASN A 101 -21.18 6.95 -1.17
CA ASN A 101 -19.82 7.46 -1.34
C ASN A 101 -19.58 8.84 -0.69
N LYS A 102 -20.43 9.23 0.25
CA LYS A 102 -20.32 10.50 1.00
C LYS A 102 -19.43 10.34 2.23
N VAL A 103 -18.57 11.32 2.48
CA VAL A 103 -17.90 11.48 3.76
C VAL A 103 -18.95 11.82 4.81
N LYS A 104 -19.06 10.98 5.85
CA LYS A 104 -19.98 11.15 6.99
C LYS A 104 -19.36 11.94 8.13
N HIS A 105 -18.05 11.68 8.35
CA HIS A 105 -17.32 12.29 9.45
C HIS A 105 -15.83 12.34 9.14
N ILE A 106 -15.11 13.28 9.74
CA ILE A 106 -13.66 13.38 9.74
C ILE A 106 -13.19 13.57 11.18
N THR A 107 -12.28 12.69 11.62
CA THR A 107 -11.64 12.80 12.93
C THR A 107 -10.17 13.14 12.73
N TYR A 108 -9.68 14.15 13.43
CA TYR A 108 -8.26 14.46 13.47
C TYR A 108 -7.60 13.70 14.60
N VAL A 109 -6.43 13.10 14.32
CA VAL A 109 -5.64 12.31 15.25
C VAL A 109 -4.21 12.85 15.34
N GLY A 110 -3.30 12.14 15.98
CA GLY A 110 -1.89 12.54 16.02
C GLY A 110 -1.17 12.45 14.67
N ARG A 111 0.12 12.71 14.68
CA ARG A 111 0.95 12.87 13.46
C ARG A 111 1.07 11.61 12.64
N SER A 112 0.91 11.77 11.32
CA SER A 112 1.14 10.73 10.32
C SER A 112 0.44 9.41 10.67
N PRO A 113 -0.90 9.40 10.87
CA PRO A 113 -1.63 8.15 11.04
C PRO A 113 -1.41 7.27 9.80
N HIS A 114 -1.43 5.95 9.97
CA HIS A 114 -1.06 5.06 8.88
C HIS A 114 -2.20 4.13 8.46
N GLU A 115 -2.82 3.42 9.40
CA GLU A 115 -3.93 2.50 9.16
C GLU A 115 -5.03 2.70 10.19
N ALA A 116 -6.27 2.34 9.82
CA ALA A 116 -7.42 2.40 10.70
C ALA A 116 -8.36 1.22 10.46
N PHE A 117 -8.70 0.50 11.53
CA PHE A 117 -9.55 -0.68 11.45
C PHE A 117 -10.57 -0.71 12.58
N PHE A 118 -11.79 -1.14 12.24
CA PHE A 118 -12.80 -1.46 13.23
C PHE A 118 -12.42 -2.71 14.01
N THR A 119 -12.74 -2.76 15.30
CA THR A 119 -12.77 -4.01 16.06
C THR A 119 -13.78 -4.98 15.45
N PRO A 120 -13.62 -6.30 15.65
CA PRO A 120 -14.53 -7.30 15.06
C PRO A 120 -16.01 -7.10 15.41
N ASP A 121 -16.31 -6.53 16.57
CA ASP A 121 -17.66 -6.19 17.02
C ASP A 121 -18.14 -4.80 16.54
N GLY A 122 -17.26 -4.02 15.92
CA GLY A 122 -17.53 -2.67 15.42
C GLY A 122 -17.67 -1.60 16.50
N SER A 123 -17.39 -1.91 17.75
CA SER A 123 -17.53 -0.97 18.88
C SER A 123 -16.48 0.14 18.87
N GLU A 124 -15.32 -0.12 18.26
CA GLU A 124 -14.20 0.81 18.21
C GLU A 124 -13.53 0.84 16.83
N VAL A 125 -12.81 1.92 16.57
CA VAL A 125 -11.86 2.03 15.45
C VAL A 125 -10.49 2.33 16.02
N TRP A 126 -9.52 1.46 15.73
CA TRP A 126 -8.14 1.64 16.16
C TRP A 126 -7.32 2.24 15.03
N VAL A 127 -6.75 3.41 15.28
CA VAL A 127 -5.93 4.16 14.32
C VAL A 127 -4.47 4.12 14.77
N THR A 128 -3.59 3.55 13.95
CA THR A 128 -2.15 3.58 14.23
C THR A 128 -1.61 4.97 13.95
N VAL A 129 -1.09 5.65 14.96
CA VAL A 129 -0.48 6.99 14.83
C VAL A 129 1.03 6.82 14.66
N ARG A 130 1.43 6.57 13.40
CA ARG A 130 2.79 6.15 13.05
C ARG A 130 3.87 7.18 13.35
N GLY A 131 3.55 8.45 13.28
CA GLY A 131 4.48 9.54 13.63
C GLY A 131 4.71 9.69 15.14
N GLU A 132 4.07 8.84 15.95
CA GLU A 132 4.11 8.85 17.42
C GLU A 132 4.24 7.42 17.96
N ASP A 133 3.76 7.14 19.17
CA ASP A 133 3.97 5.88 19.87
C ASP A 133 2.66 5.23 20.40
N TYR A 134 1.51 5.60 19.79
CA TYR A 134 0.23 5.13 20.30
C TYR A 134 -0.78 4.75 19.19
N ILE A 135 -1.79 4.02 19.61
CA ILE A 135 -3.03 3.78 18.88
C ILE A 135 -4.07 4.78 19.41
N SER A 136 -4.68 5.55 18.52
CA SER A 136 -5.87 6.34 18.83
C SER A 136 -7.09 5.42 18.73
N VAL A 137 -7.81 5.24 19.83
CA VAL A 137 -9.03 4.43 19.87
C VAL A 137 -10.22 5.35 19.76
N LEU A 138 -10.95 5.22 18.66
CA LEU A 138 -12.16 5.98 18.37
C LEU A 138 -13.40 5.14 18.70
N ASP A 139 -14.48 5.78 19.11
CA ASP A 139 -15.78 5.14 19.22
C ASP A 139 -16.31 4.73 17.84
N GLY A 140 -16.79 3.50 17.70
CA GLY A 140 -17.21 2.95 16.40
C GLY A 140 -18.48 3.57 15.80
N LYS A 141 -19.22 4.38 16.57
CA LYS A 141 -20.49 5.04 16.14
C LYS A 141 -20.33 6.55 16.00
N THR A 142 -19.70 7.18 17.00
CA THR A 142 -19.51 8.65 17.03
C THR A 142 -18.23 9.09 16.35
N TYR A 143 -17.28 8.16 16.17
CA TYR A 143 -15.95 8.38 15.59
C TYR A 143 -15.07 9.36 16.38
N GLN A 144 -15.43 9.66 17.64
CA GLN A 144 -14.65 10.51 18.55
C GLN A 144 -13.57 9.69 19.25
N GLU A 145 -12.39 10.30 19.48
CA GLU A 145 -11.31 9.66 20.26
C GLU A 145 -11.79 9.43 21.70
N LYS A 146 -11.72 8.18 22.18
CA LYS A 146 -12.05 7.77 23.55
C LYS A 146 -10.84 7.72 24.43
N GLN A 147 -9.74 7.17 23.88
CA GLN A 147 -8.49 6.96 24.62
C GLN A 147 -7.34 6.65 23.66
N ARG A 148 -6.15 6.51 24.25
CA ARG A 148 -4.93 6.14 23.53
C ARG A 148 -4.29 4.93 24.19
N ILE A 149 -3.74 4.03 23.38
CA ILE A 149 -2.99 2.88 23.86
C ILE A 149 -1.53 3.09 23.47
N THR A 150 -0.65 3.27 24.47
CA THR A 150 0.79 3.41 24.22
C THR A 150 1.38 2.08 23.78
N VAL A 151 2.15 2.10 22.69
CA VAL A 151 2.82 0.95 22.09
C VAL A 151 4.29 1.29 21.78
N GLY A 152 4.94 0.64 20.87
CA GLY A 152 6.29 1.08 20.41
C GLY A 152 6.21 2.22 19.40
N ASN A 153 7.27 3.02 19.31
CA ASN A 153 7.38 4.09 18.33
C ASN A 153 7.09 3.61 16.91
N GLY A 154 6.26 4.35 16.20
CA GLY A 154 5.90 4.10 14.82
C GLY A 154 4.98 2.91 14.62
N PRO A 155 3.81 2.82 15.32
CA PRO A 155 2.85 1.77 15.04
C PRO A 155 2.46 1.81 13.56
N GLY A 156 2.72 0.72 12.83
CA GLY A 156 2.49 0.64 11.40
C GLY A 156 1.05 0.25 11.09
N MET A 157 0.64 -0.91 11.54
CA MET A 157 -0.69 -1.44 11.29
C MET A 157 -1.18 -2.27 12.46
N THR A 158 -2.50 -2.34 12.61
CA THR A 158 -3.21 -3.19 13.56
C THR A 158 -3.93 -4.31 12.83
N ILE A 159 -3.93 -5.50 13.38
CA ILE A 159 -4.82 -6.60 13.00
C ILE A 159 -5.48 -7.17 14.26
N PHE A 160 -6.73 -7.59 14.15
CA PHE A 160 -7.42 -8.26 15.24
C PHE A 160 -7.46 -9.78 15.04
N ARG A 161 -7.35 -10.55 16.12
CA ARG A 161 -7.73 -11.96 16.09
C ARG A 161 -9.22 -12.07 15.76
N PRO A 162 -9.65 -13.06 14.98
CA PRO A 162 -11.06 -13.17 14.56
C PRO A 162 -12.10 -13.19 15.68
N ASP A 163 -11.74 -13.69 16.86
CA ASP A 163 -12.60 -13.70 18.04
C ASP A 163 -12.64 -12.37 18.81
N GLY A 164 -11.87 -11.37 18.37
CA GLY A 164 -11.81 -10.06 19.00
C GLY A 164 -11.02 -10.00 20.32
N LYS A 165 -10.38 -11.09 20.77
CA LYS A 165 -9.67 -11.12 22.03
C LYS A 165 -8.39 -10.28 22.01
N TYR A 166 -7.60 -10.40 20.96
CA TYR A 166 -6.32 -9.70 20.83
C TYR A 166 -6.29 -8.80 19.59
N GLY A 167 -5.69 -7.62 19.75
CA GLY A 167 -5.17 -6.76 18.69
C GLY A 167 -3.64 -6.91 18.63
N PHE A 168 -3.10 -7.01 17.42
CA PHE A 168 -1.67 -7.11 17.16
C PHE A 168 -1.23 -5.87 16.40
N VAL A 169 -0.25 -5.14 16.94
CA VAL A 169 0.22 -3.87 16.37
C VAL A 169 1.69 -3.99 16.05
N CYS A 170 2.02 -4.11 14.78
CA CYS A 170 3.42 -4.11 14.37
C CYS A 170 3.97 -2.69 14.24
N SER A 171 5.27 -2.53 14.49
CA SER A 171 5.91 -1.23 14.51
C SER A 171 6.79 -1.01 13.29
N SER A 172 6.89 0.26 12.84
CA SER A 172 7.77 0.69 11.76
C SER A 172 9.11 1.23 12.24
N PHE A 173 9.25 1.62 13.51
CA PHE A 173 10.48 2.24 14.02
C PHE A 173 11.07 1.51 15.22
N THR A 174 10.30 0.61 15.81
CA THR A 174 10.75 -0.23 16.92
C THR A 174 10.64 -1.69 16.51
N PRO A 175 11.67 -2.56 16.67
CA PRO A 175 11.64 -3.94 16.20
C PRO A 175 10.78 -4.84 17.10
N LYS A 176 9.51 -4.49 17.30
CA LYS A 176 8.54 -5.25 18.10
C LYS A 176 7.12 -5.13 17.57
N THR A 177 6.35 -6.19 17.71
CA THR A 177 4.89 -6.22 17.55
C THR A 177 4.27 -6.30 18.95
N SER A 178 3.39 -5.36 19.29
CA SER A 178 2.63 -5.36 20.54
C SER A 178 1.41 -6.26 20.44
N VAL A 179 1.14 -7.07 21.47
CA VAL A 179 -0.09 -7.84 21.62
C VAL A 179 -0.94 -7.15 22.67
N ILE A 180 -2.13 -6.76 22.31
CA ILE A 180 -3.03 -5.96 23.14
C ILE A 180 -4.30 -6.78 23.41
N ASP A 181 -4.69 -6.90 24.66
CA ASP A 181 -6.02 -7.39 25.03
C ASP A 181 -7.04 -6.30 24.67
N VAL A 182 -7.95 -6.60 23.74
CA VAL A 182 -8.87 -5.62 23.17
C VAL A 182 -9.83 -5.07 24.23
N LYS A 183 -10.27 -5.89 25.17
CA LYS A 183 -11.24 -5.50 26.18
C LYS A 183 -10.64 -4.55 27.23
N SER A 184 -9.42 -4.81 27.68
CA SER A 184 -8.74 -4.00 28.70
C SER A 184 -7.85 -2.90 28.13
N HIS A 185 -7.57 -2.92 26.82
CA HIS A 185 -6.63 -2.02 26.12
C HIS A 185 -5.20 -2.10 26.67
N GLN A 186 -4.82 -3.20 27.33
CA GLN A 186 -3.50 -3.39 27.89
C GLN A 186 -2.59 -4.17 26.94
N VAL A 187 -1.35 -3.73 26.81
CA VAL A 187 -0.30 -4.51 26.14
C VAL A 187 0.05 -5.69 27.05
N VAL A 188 -0.30 -6.90 26.62
CA VAL A 188 -0.12 -8.14 27.41
C VAL A 188 1.12 -8.93 26.99
N ALA A 189 1.66 -8.69 25.81
CA ALA A 189 2.89 -9.32 25.31
C ALA A 189 3.52 -8.50 24.19
N THR A 190 4.77 -8.85 23.87
CA THR A 190 5.47 -8.33 22.70
C THR A 190 6.16 -9.45 21.92
N VAL A 191 6.12 -9.37 20.60
CA VAL A 191 6.81 -10.29 19.69
C VAL A 191 7.95 -9.53 19.02
N LYS A 192 9.17 -10.10 19.04
CA LYS A 192 10.35 -9.48 18.46
C LYS A 192 10.29 -9.52 16.93
N GLN A 193 10.52 -8.38 16.28
CA GLN A 193 10.76 -8.27 14.83
C GLN A 193 12.25 -8.38 14.54
N VAL A 194 12.61 -9.01 13.41
CA VAL A 194 14.03 -9.09 12.99
C VAL A 194 14.54 -7.78 12.38
N SER A 195 13.63 -6.87 12.03
CA SER A 195 13.95 -5.50 11.61
C SER A 195 12.79 -4.57 12.00
N PRO A 196 13.01 -3.25 12.08
CA PRO A 196 12.01 -2.35 12.64
C PRO A 196 10.81 -2.07 11.72
N PHE A 197 10.99 -2.09 10.39
CA PHE A 197 10.00 -1.53 9.48
C PHE A 197 8.91 -2.53 9.06
N CYS A 198 7.82 -2.58 9.85
CA CYS A 198 6.62 -3.35 9.51
C CYS A 198 5.51 -2.46 8.95
N PRO A 199 5.22 -2.50 7.64
CA PRO A 199 4.12 -1.76 7.04
C PRO A 199 2.78 -2.47 7.18
N ASN A 200 2.76 -3.82 7.29
CA ASN A 200 1.51 -4.57 7.22
C ASN A 200 1.54 -5.86 8.03
N ILE A 201 0.37 -6.25 8.53
CA ILE A 201 0.14 -7.43 9.34
C ILE A 201 -1.22 -8.05 9.01
N ALA A 202 -1.32 -9.38 9.02
CA ALA A 202 -2.54 -10.13 8.74
C ALA A 202 -2.71 -11.31 9.69
N ALA A 203 -3.97 -11.66 9.99
CA ALA A 203 -4.32 -12.85 10.77
C ALA A 203 -4.90 -13.94 9.86
N THR A 204 -4.64 -15.19 10.17
CA THR A 204 -5.34 -16.29 9.52
C THR A 204 -6.80 -16.35 9.97
N PRO A 205 -7.76 -16.75 9.09
CA PRO A 205 -9.18 -16.82 9.42
C PRO A 205 -9.51 -17.75 10.60
N ASP A 206 -8.67 -18.75 10.84
CA ASP A 206 -8.79 -19.67 11.97
C ASP A 206 -8.21 -19.08 13.29
N GLY A 207 -7.66 -17.87 13.24
CA GLY A 207 -7.11 -17.17 14.38
C GLY A 207 -5.84 -17.80 14.98
N LYS A 208 -5.13 -18.65 14.24
CA LYS A 208 -3.97 -19.38 14.75
C LYS A 208 -2.63 -18.71 14.48
N GLN A 209 -2.52 -18.00 13.37
CA GLN A 209 -1.26 -17.39 12.94
C GLN A 209 -1.44 -15.91 12.62
N ILE A 210 -0.40 -15.16 12.93
CA ILE A 210 -0.23 -13.77 12.53
C ILE A 210 0.98 -13.68 11.61
N TRP A 211 0.79 -13.06 10.45
CA TRP A 211 1.79 -12.82 9.43
C TRP A 211 2.08 -11.34 9.33
N PHE A 212 3.33 -10.93 9.33
CA PHE A 212 3.68 -9.53 9.16
C PHE A 212 4.90 -9.35 8.26
N THR A 213 4.89 -8.27 7.51
CA THR A 213 5.94 -7.93 6.54
C THR A 213 7.00 -7.05 7.18
N LEU A 214 8.24 -7.15 6.67
CA LEU A 214 9.38 -6.35 7.07
C LEU A 214 10.05 -5.78 5.83
N LYS A 215 9.60 -4.58 5.44
CA LYS A 215 9.88 -3.94 4.16
C LYS A 215 11.37 -3.62 3.96
N ASP A 216 12.05 -3.21 5.01
CA ASP A 216 13.46 -2.81 4.99
C ASP A 216 14.43 -3.99 4.84
N SER A 217 14.03 -5.18 5.31
CA SER A 217 14.85 -6.40 5.24
C SER A 217 14.39 -7.40 4.19
N GLY A 218 13.25 -7.15 3.53
CA GLY A 218 12.69 -8.05 2.51
C GLY A 218 12.24 -9.39 3.09
N LYS A 219 11.60 -9.36 4.26
CA LYS A 219 11.19 -10.57 4.98
C LYS A 219 9.72 -10.55 5.38
N VAL A 220 9.21 -11.74 5.70
CA VAL A 220 7.96 -11.95 6.43
C VAL A 220 8.26 -12.75 7.67
N GLN A 221 7.66 -12.38 8.80
CA GLN A 221 7.64 -13.23 9.98
C GLN A 221 6.23 -13.73 10.26
N VAL A 222 6.16 -14.93 10.85
CA VAL A 222 4.94 -15.61 11.25
C VAL A 222 5.05 -15.99 12.70
N PHE A 223 4.02 -15.72 13.50
CA PHE A 223 3.95 -16.14 14.89
C PHE A 223 2.57 -16.69 15.27
N SER A 224 2.52 -17.45 16.38
CA SER A 224 1.27 -17.97 16.94
C SER A 224 0.40 -16.82 17.43
N ALA A 225 -0.87 -16.80 17.05
CA ALA A 225 -1.86 -15.85 17.59
C ALA A 225 -2.33 -16.20 19.01
N GLU A 226 -1.76 -17.22 19.63
CA GLU A 226 -2.02 -17.67 21.00
C GLU A 226 -0.77 -17.60 21.85
N ALA A 227 -0.95 -17.31 23.16
CA ALA A 227 0.15 -17.28 24.12
C ALA A 227 0.92 -18.61 24.10
N PRO A 228 2.25 -18.57 24.19
CA PRO A 228 3.12 -17.41 24.44
C PRO A 228 3.53 -16.62 23.19
N PHE A 229 2.79 -16.66 22.08
CA PHE A 229 3.01 -15.90 20.84
C PHE A 229 4.37 -16.18 20.17
N ASN A 230 4.77 -17.44 20.14
CA ASN A 230 6.06 -17.86 19.60
C ASN A 230 6.17 -17.60 18.11
N ILE A 231 7.37 -17.19 17.67
CA ILE A 231 7.72 -17.12 16.24
C ILE A 231 7.68 -18.54 15.66
N ILE A 232 6.94 -18.68 14.57
CA ILE A 232 6.80 -19.93 13.79
C ILE A 232 7.85 -19.96 12.67
N ALA A 233 7.97 -18.84 11.93
CA ALA A 233 8.86 -18.75 10.79
C ALA A 233 9.35 -17.33 10.52
N THR A 234 10.50 -17.22 9.87
CA THR A 234 11.00 -16.01 9.22
C THR A 234 11.39 -16.37 7.81
N LEU A 235 10.76 -15.74 6.82
CA LEU A 235 10.86 -16.07 5.40
C LEU A 235 11.54 -14.94 4.64
N ASP A 236 12.46 -15.28 3.74
CA ASP A 236 13.00 -14.33 2.77
C ASP A 236 12.00 -14.16 1.63
N THR A 237 11.60 -12.93 1.36
CA THR A 237 10.58 -12.64 0.37
C THR A 237 11.09 -11.74 -0.77
N GLY A 238 12.00 -10.84 -0.49
CA GLY A 238 12.61 -9.96 -1.50
C GLY A 238 12.50 -8.48 -1.14
N PRO A 239 13.19 -7.60 -1.88
CA PRO A 239 13.26 -6.18 -1.59
C PRO A 239 11.87 -5.51 -1.69
N ILE A 240 11.64 -4.55 -0.80
CA ILE A 240 10.36 -3.83 -0.72
C ILE A 240 9.17 -4.79 -0.55
N THR A 241 9.27 -5.71 0.42
CA THR A 241 8.14 -6.53 0.83
C THR A 241 7.11 -5.64 1.51
N ASN A 242 5.97 -5.42 0.86
CA ASN A 242 4.97 -4.45 1.30
C ASN A 242 3.89 -5.07 2.18
N HIS A 243 2.91 -5.73 1.60
CA HIS A 243 1.73 -6.23 2.31
C HIS A 243 1.62 -7.75 2.26
N VAL A 244 0.89 -8.31 3.22
CA VAL A 244 0.46 -9.71 3.26
C VAL A 244 -1.03 -9.76 3.53
N ASN A 245 -1.74 -10.68 2.88
CA ASN A 245 -3.10 -11.03 3.25
C ASN A 245 -3.33 -12.53 3.06
N ILE A 246 -4.31 -13.06 3.78
CA ILE A 246 -4.61 -14.49 3.76
C ILE A 246 -5.82 -14.75 2.89
N VAL A 247 -5.65 -15.63 1.92
CA VAL A 247 -6.71 -16.13 1.06
C VAL A 247 -7.12 -17.52 1.53
N ARG A 248 -8.42 -17.71 1.74
CA ARG A 248 -9.02 -19.03 1.92
C ARG A 248 -9.96 -19.32 0.75
N ASN A 249 -9.70 -20.37 0.02
CA ASN A 249 -10.52 -20.84 -1.09
C ASN A 249 -10.66 -22.37 -1.06
N GLN A 250 -11.30 -22.97 -2.07
CA GLN A 250 -11.51 -24.41 -2.15
C GLN A 250 -10.22 -25.26 -2.19
N LYS A 251 -9.05 -24.65 -2.46
CA LYS A 251 -7.75 -25.34 -2.42
C LYS A 251 -7.05 -25.29 -1.07
N GLY A 252 -7.57 -24.49 -0.13
CA GLY A 252 -6.99 -24.31 1.19
C GLY A 252 -6.76 -22.85 1.55
N GLN A 253 -5.81 -22.63 2.46
CA GLN A 253 -5.47 -21.33 3.00
C GLN A 253 -4.02 -20.98 2.63
N PHE A 254 -3.82 -19.76 2.11
CA PHE A 254 -2.53 -19.31 1.58
C PHE A 254 -2.27 -17.85 1.96
N ALA A 255 -1.00 -17.51 2.20
CA ALA A 255 -0.56 -16.14 2.38
C ALA A 255 -0.06 -15.57 1.04
N TYR A 256 -0.64 -14.45 0.62
CA TYR A 256 -0.23 -13.70 -0.55
C TYR A 256 0.57 -12.49 -0.09
N VAL A 257 1.79 -12.33 -0.57
CA VAL A 257 2.75 -11.30 -0.15
C VAL A 257 3.16 -10.47 -1.35
N THR A 258 2.95 -9.16 -1.30
CA THR A 258 3.43 -8.25 -2.33
C THR A 258 4.92 -7.95 -2.13
N VAL A 259 5.71 -8.15 -3.18
CA VAL A 259 7.16 -7.86 -3.21
C VAL A 259 7.39 -6.78 -4.26
N GLY A 260 7.34 -5.54 -3.80
CA GLY A 260 7.35 -4.36 -4.67
C GLY A 260 8.61 -4.24 -5.53
N GLY A 261 9.77 -4.56 -4.97
CA GLY A 261 11.03 -4.46 -5.70
C GLY A 261 11.24 -5.52 -6.78
N GLU A 262 10.42 -6.58 -6.79
CA GLU A 262 10.43 -7.62 -7.83
C GLU A 262 9.22 -7.53 -8.75
N ASN A 263 8.25 -6.64 -8.47
CA ASN A 263 6.99 -6.50 -9.21
C ASN A 263 6.16 -7.80 -9.23
N VAL A 264 6.13 -8.52 -8.10
CA VAL A 264 5.46 -9.81 -7.97
C VAL A 264 4.61 -9.91 -6.70
N VAL A 265 3.69 -10.86 -6.72
CA VAL A 265 3.07 -11.43 -5.51
C VAL A 265 3.63 -12.84 -5.31
N LYS A 266 4.15 -13.13 -4.12
CA LYS A 266 4.60 -14.46 -3.70
C LYS A 266 3.52 -15.12 -2.85
N VAL A 267 3.28 -16.42 -3.09
CA VAL A 267 2.23 -17.19 -2.43
C VAL A 267 2.87 -18.28 -1.57
N PHE A 268 2.48 -18.30 -0.30
CA PHE A 268 3.00 -19.26 0.68
C PHE A 268 1.89 -20.12 1.27
N THR A 269 2.22 -21.35 1.66
CA THR A 269 1.34 -22.16 2.52
C THR A 269 1.30 -21.56 3.94
N THR A 270 0.16 -21.69 4.64
CA THR A 270 0.00 -21.22 6.03
C THR A 270 0.19 -22.35 7.05
N THR A 271 1.10 -23.26 6.78
CA THR A 271 1.49 -24.33 7.72
C THR A 271 2.53 -23.83 8.73
N ASN A 272 2.87 -24.64 9.74
CA ASN A 272 3.95 -24.34 10.68
C ASN A 272 5.34 -24.32 10.03
N SER A 273 5.45 -24.79 8.79
CA SER A 273 6.64 -24.67 7.95
C SER A 273 6.22 -24.10 6.60
N PRO A 274 6.01 -22.79 6.48
CA PRO A 274 5.50 -22.18 5.27
C PRO A 274 6.44 -22.39 4.08
N LYS A 275 5.86 -22.71 2.91
CA LYS A 275 6.60 -22.93 1.68
C LYS A 275 6.12 -21.99 0.59
N LEU A 276 7.03 -21.41 -0.19
CA LEU A 276 6.71 -20.68 -1.42
C LEU A 276 6.15 -21.68 -2.46
N ILE A 277 4.96 -21.41 -2.97
CA ILE A 277 4.27 -22.27 -3.94
C ILE A 277 4.02 -21.58 -5.29
N ALA A 278 4.04 -20.25 -5.33
CA ALA A 278 3.93 -19.49 -6.57
C ALA A 278 4.60 -18.12 -6.47
N THR A 279 5.07 -17.62 -7.61
CA THR A 279 5.52 -16.24 -7.81
C THR A 279 4.77 -15.69 -9.02
N ILE A 280 3.97 -14.64 -8.82
CA ILE A 280 3.03 -14.12 -9.81
C ILE A 280 3.49 -12.73 -10.24
N PRO A 281 3.97 -12.52 -11.48
CA PRO A 281 4.22 -11.19 -12.00
C PRO A 281 2.92 -10.38 -12.04
N THR A 282 2.94 -9.15 -11.51
CA THR A 282 1.74 -8.30 -11.39
C THR A 282 1.80 -7.04 -12.23
N GLY A 283 2.76 -6.20 -11.94
CA GLY A 283 2.93 -4.85 -12.45
C GLY A 283 3.77 -4.06 -11.45
N GLU A 284 3.99 -2.78 -11.73
CA GLU A 284 4.99 -1.97 -11.04
C GLU A 284 4.61 -1.67 -9.59
N LEU A 285 5.48 -2.04 -8.68
CA LEU A 285 5.43 -1.80 -7.25
C LEU A 285 4.09 -2.25 -6.61
N PRO A 286 3.78 -3.57 -6.57
CA PRO A 286 2.60 -4.05 -5.86
C PRO A 286 2.69 -3.70 -4.37
N HIS A 287 1.59 -3.15 -3.82
CA HIS A 287 1.51 -2.67 -2.45
C HIS A 287 0.36 -3.33 -1.69
N GLY A 288 -0.77 -2.64 -1.46
CA GLY A 288 -1.91 -3.18 -0.75
C GLY A 288 -2.61 -4.31 -1.52
N LEU A 289 -3.13 -5.30 -0.79
CA LEU A 289 -3.87 -6.39 -1.41
C LEU A 289 -5.02 -6.87 -0.50
N TRP A 290 -6.11 -7.34 -1.13
CA TRP A 290 -7.28 -7.86 -0.41
C TRP A 290 -8.03 -8.92 -1.21
N PRO A 291 -8.42 -10.07 -0.59
CA PRO A 291 -9.16 -11.12 -1.26
C PRO A 291 -10.63 -10.77 -1.46
N ALA A 292 -11.24 -11.32 -2.50
CA ALA A 292 -12.68 -11.34 -2.67
C ALA A 292 -13.35 -12.20 -1.59
N GLY A 293 -14.64 -12.00 -1.40
CA GLY A 293 -15.42 -12.71 -0.37
C GLY A 293 -15.41 -14.23 -0.50
N ASP A 294 -15.32 -14.77 -1.71
CA ASP A 294 -15.23 -16.22 -1.98
C ASP A 294 -13.79 -16.73 -2.08
N GLY A 295 -12.79 -15.85 -1.93
CA GLY A 295 -11.38 -16.20 -2.05
C GLY A 295 -10.91 -16.62 -3.44
N THR A 296 -11.75 -16.55 -4.48
CA THR A 296 -11.37 -16.95 -5.85
C THR A 296 -10.50 -15.91 -6.54
N ARG A 297 -10.50 -14.67 -6.03
CA ARG A 297 -9.68 -13.57 -6.52
C ARG A 297 -8.99 -12.85 -5.37
N ILE A 298 -7.86 -12.24 -5.68
CA ILE A 298 -7.24 -11.22 -4.84
C ILE A 298 -6.91 -10.00 -5.70
N TYR A 299 -7.21 -8.82 -5.17
CA TYR A 299 -6.97 -7.53 -5.80
C TYR A 299 -5.70 -6.95 -5.22
N VAL A 300 -4.85 -6.38 -6.08
CA VAL A 300 -3.52 -5.88 -5.71
C VAL A 300 -3.36 -4.46 -6.26
N ALA A 301 -3.16 -3.50 -5.39
CA ALA A 301 -2.84 -2.13 -5.76
C ALA A 301 -1.41 -2.07 -6.32
N LEU A 302 -1.25 -1.44 -7.47
CA LEU A 302 0.04 -1.23 -8.14
C LEU A 302 0.44 0.23 -7.98
N GLU A 303 1.25 0.53 -6.98
CA GLU A 303 1.60 1.89 -6.57
C GLU A 303 2.23 2.69 -7.73
N ASN A 304 3.28 2.16 -8.35
CA ASN A 304 3.87 2.75 -9.55
C ASN A 304 3.15 2.36 -10.85
N GLY A 305 2.30 1.35 -10.82
CA GLY A 305 1.51 0.91 -11.97
C GLY A 305 0.25 1.74 -12.23
N THR A 306 -0.17 2.57 -11.28
CA THR A 306 -1.41 3.37 -11.35
C THR A 306 -2.63 2.52 -11.75
N ALA A 307 -2.72 1.34 -11.17
CA ALA A 307 -3.70 0.32 -11.53
C ALA A 307 -3.95 -0.66 -10.39
N VAL A 308 -4.94 -1.51 -10.55
CA VAL A 308 -5.20 -2.68 -9.71
C VAL A 308 -5.05 -3.94 -10.54
N ALA A 309 -4.18 -4.85 -10.13
CA ALA A 309 -4.11 -6.19 -10.70
C ALA A 309 -5.14 -7.11 -10.02
N VAL A 310 -5.82 -7.93 -10.80
CA VAL A 310 -6.75 -8.94 -10.34
C VAL A 310 -6.13 -10.32 -10.57
N ILE A 311 -5.88 -11.06 -9.50
CA ILE A 311 -5.28 -12.39 -9.56
C ILE A 311 -6.37 -13.45 -9.32
N ASP A 312 -6.48 -14.43 -10.21
CA ASP A 312 -7.19 -15.68 -9.99
C ASP A 312 -6.37 -16.53 -9.02
N THR A 313 -6.87 -16.75 -7.81
CA THR A 313 -6.16 -17.46 -6.74
C THR A 313 -6.15 -18.99 -6.93
N LEU A 314 -7.06 -19.52 -7.76
CA LEU A 314 -7.09 -20.93 -8.08
C LEU A 314 -6.03 -21.30 -9.12
N LYS A 315 -5.63 -20.33 -9.96
CA LYS A 315 -4.63 -20.51 -11.01
C LYS A 315 -3.33 -19.78 -10.72
N ASN A 316 -3.31 -18.93 -9.69
CA ASN A 316 -2.19 -18.04 -9.37
C ASN A 316 -1.72 -17.22 -10.59
N LYS A 317 -2.67 -16.55 -11.24
CA LYS A 317 -2.43 -15.80 -12.48
C LYS A 317 -3.20 -14.49 -12.48
N VAL A 318 -2.58 -13.41 -12.97
CA VAL A 318 -3.27 -12.16 -13.26
C VAL A 318 -4.28 -12.37 -14.40
N ILE A 319 -5.53 -11.99 -14.17
CA ILE A 319 -6.64 -12.11 -15.13
C ILE A 319 -7.15 -10.76 -15.63
N ALA A 320 -6.84 -9.67 -14.93
CA ALA A 320 -7.17 -8.31 -15.35
C ALA A 320 -6.23 -7.31 -14.70
N THR A 321 -6.07 -6.15 -15.35
CA THR A 321 -5.44 -4.94 -14.79
C THR A 321 -6.38 -3.77 -15.03
N ILE A 322 -6.77 -3.07 -13.98
CA ILE A 322 -7.79 -2.02 -14.01
C ILE A 322 -7.10 -0.70 -13.67
N LYS A 323 -7.21 0.30 -14.53
CA LYS A 323 -6.64 1.63 -14.30
C LYS A 323 -7.26 2.28 -13.05
N GLY A 324 -6.45 3.00 -12.26
CA GLY A 324 -6.84 3.69 -11.04
C GLY A 324 -6.20 5.06 -10.88
N GLY A 325 -6.25 5.58 -9.66
CA GLY A 325 -5.60 6.83 -9.28
C GLY A 325 -4.10 6.71 -9.09
N GLN A 326 -3.45 7.80 -8.70
CA GLN A 326 -1.99 7.89 -8.58
C GLN A 326 -1.51 7.36 -7.23
N SER A 327 -0.49 6.50 -7.26
CA SER A 327 0.18 5.90 -6.10
C SER A 327 -0.80 5.20 -5.15
N SER A 328 -1.49 4.17 -5.64
CA SER A 328 -2.42 3.37 -4.84
C SER A 328 -1.66 2.57 -3.78
N GLN A 329 -1.89 2.90 -2.49
CA GLN A 329 -1.18 2.32 -1.34
C GLN A 329 -1.94 1.16 -0.70
N ALA A 330 -3.09 1.43 -0.12
CA ALA A 330 -3.95 0.42 0.48
C ALA A 330 -5.10 0.02 -0.44
N LEU A 331 -5.68 -1.14 -0.17
CA LEU A 331 -6.82 -1.66 -0.88
C LEU A 331 -7.69 -2.48 0.06
N VAL A 332 -9.02 -2.37 -0.07
CA VAL A 332 -9.97 -3.26 0.58
C VAL A 332 -11.04 -3.74 -0.41
N TYR A 333 -11.50 -4.96 -0.18
CA TYR A 333 -12.67 -5.55 -0.85
C TYR A 333 -13.82 -5.58 0.15
N VAL A 334 -14.93 -4.94 -0.16
CA VAL A 334 -16.10 -4.86 0.70
C VAL A 334 -17.27 -5.61 0.07
N PRO A 335 -17.57 -6.83 0.54
CA PRO A 335 -18.71 -7.59 0.06
C PRO A 335 -20.02 -6.85 0.39
N TYR A 336 -20.96 -6.81 -0.54
CA TYR A 336 -22.27 -6.16 -0.36
C TYR A 336 -22.16 -4.71 0.15
N ALA A 337 -21.16 -3.98 -0.27
CA ALA A 337 -20.98 -2.55 0.05
C ALA A 337 -22.22 -1.70 -0.32
N VAL A 338 -22.90 -2.09 -1.40
CA VAL A 338 -24.09 -1.42 -1.94
C VAL A 338 -25.32 -2.32 -1.75
N PRO A 339 -26.08 -2.14 -0.66
CA PRO A 339 -27.27 -2.99 -0.39
C PRO A 339 -28.40 -2.74 -1.39
N THR A 340 -28.56 -1.51 -1.88
CA THR A 340 -29.63 -1.08 -2.81
C THR A 340 -29.09 -0.11 -3.84
N GLY A 341 -29.73 0.00 -5.01
CA GLY A 341 -29.30 0.91 -6.07
C GLY A 341 -28.01 0.43 -6.75
N ASP A 342 -27.34 1.35 -7.46
CA ASP A 342 -26.13 1.10 -8.22
C ASP A 342 -24.84 1.50 -7.49
N GLY A 343 -24.93 2.32 -6.42
CA GLY A 343 -23.80 2.80 -5.64
C GLY A 343 -22.90 3.77 -6.40
N LEU A 344 -23.41 4.48 -7.39
CA LEU A 344 -22.65 5.44 -8.20
C LEU A 344 -22.78 6.88 -7.71
N ALA A 345 -23.67 7.16 -6.75
CA ALA A 345 -23.88 8.49 -6.21
C ALA A 345 -22.57 9.09 -5.69
N ASN A 346 -22.32 10.36 -5.98
CA ASN A 346 -21.14 11.15 -5.58
C ASN A 346 -19.78 10.60 -6.06
N LEU A 347 -19.77 9.69 -7.02
CA LEU A 347 -18.53 9.34 -7.71
C LEU A 347 -18.21 10.38 -8.78
N GLU A 348 -16.94 10.73 -8.87
CA GLU A 348 -16.40 11.64 -9.89
C GLU A 348 -15.57 10.85 -10.92
N PRO A 349 -15.40 11.38 -12.14
CA PRO A 349 -14.46 10.82 -13.10
C PRO A 349 -13.02 10.84 -12.57
N LEU A 350 -12.20 9.86 -12.94
CA LEU A 350 -10.78 9.82 -12.60
C LEU A 350 -10.03 11.09 -13.03
N GLY A 351 -10.32 11.60 -14.23
CA GLY A 351 -9.79 12.86 -14.75
C GLY A 351 -8.26 12.94 -14.68
N LYS A 352 -7.73 14.07 -14.19
CA LYS A 352 -6.28 14.31 -14.07
C LYS A 352 -5.59 13.38 -13.06
N SER A 353 -6.32 12.79 -12.12
CA SER A 353 -5.79 11.83 -11.15
C SER A 353 -5.19 10.56 -11.76
N GLY A 354 -5.39 10.34 -13.05
CA GLY A 354 -4.77 9.24 -13.80
C GLY A 354 -3.61 9.66 -14.71
N ILE A 355 -3.13 10.92 -14.63
CA ILE A 355 -2.02 11.40 -15.48
C ILE A 355 -0.69 11.10 -14.81
N VAL A 356 0.01 10.12 -15.33
CA VAL A 356 1.29 9.64 -14.80
C VAL A 356 2.26 9.37 -15.97
N ALA A 357 3.55 9.61 -15.74
CA ALA A 357 4.60 9.09 -16.59
C ALA A 357 5.29 7.91 -15.90
N HIS A 358 5.34 6.78 -16.58
CA HIS A 358 6.06 5.59 -16.14
C HIS A 358 7.42 5.52 -16.80
N LEU A 359 8.47 5.38 -16.01
CA LEU A 359 9.85 5.28 -16.45
C LEU A 359 10.51 4.10 -15.72
N VAL A 360 11.56 3.56 -16.32
CA VAL A 360 12.36 2.50 -15.71
C VAL A 360 13.84 2.86 -15.75
N MET A 361 14.58 2.44 -14.72
CA MET A 361 16.01 2.67 -14.64
C MET A 361 16.74 1.35 -14.40
N GLY A 362 17.91 1.22 -14.99
CA GLY A 362 18.74 0.03 -14.82
C GLY A 362 20.20 0.30 -15.18
N THR A 363 21.02 -0.74 -15.07
CA THR A 363 22.43 -0.67 -15.43
C THR A 363 22.58 -0.13 -16.85
N PRO A 364 23.55 0.77 -17.11
CA PRO A 364 23.79 1.28 -18.45
C PRO A 364 23.92 0.17 -19.48
N GLY A 365 23.14 0.25 -20.56
CA GLY A 365 23.13 -0.77 -21.62
C GLY A 365 22.23 -1.99 -21.38
N SER A 366 21.62 -2.13 -20.20
CA SER A 366 20.67 -3.21 -19.95
C SER A 366 19.32 -3.00 -20.67
N PRO A 367 18.59 -4.08 -21.00
CA PRO A 367 17.26 -3.95 -21.60
C PRO A 367 16.24 -3.50 -20.54
N ALA A 368 15.29 -2.66 -20.93
CA ALA A 368 14.25 -2.10 -20.05
C ALA A 368 13.42 -3.17 -19.31
N LYS A 369 13.20 -4.35 -19.92
CA LYS A 369 12.51 -5.49 -19.29
C LYS A 369 13.20 -6.04 -18.04
N LYS A 370 14.49 -5.74 -17.86
CA LYS A 370 15.31 -6.15 -16.71
C LYS A 370 15.64 -5.00 -15.79
N ALA A 371 14.95 -3.87 -15.92
CA ALA A 371 15.17 -2.70 -15.10
C ALA A 371 14.79 -3.00 -13.62
N PRO A 372 15.71 -2.84 -12.68
CA PRO A 372 15.43 -3.10 -11.28
C PRO A 372 14.68 -1.96 -10.58
N THR A 373 14.62 -0.78 -11.20
CA THR A 373 14.02 0.42 -10.62
C THR A 373 12.86 0.91 -11.48
N THR A 374 11.69 1.07 -10.89
CA THR A 374 10.50 1.69 -11.48
C THR A 374 10.33 3.11 -10.96
N VAL A 375 9.87 4.01 -11.82
CA VAL A 375 9.70 5.43 -11.49
C VAL A 375 8.36 5.91 -12.04
N THR A 376 7.58 6.58 -11.19
CA THR A 376 6.43 7.37 -11.62
C THR A 376 6.73 8.86 -11.49
N VAL A 377 6.21 9.62 -12.44
CA VAL A 377 6.17 11.08 -12.35
C VAL A 377 4.70 11.49 -12.43
N ASN A 378 4.15 11.77 -11.26
CA ASN A 378 2.76 12.11 -11.05
C ASN A 378 2.57 13.61 -11.23
N ASN A 379 1.70 14.00 -12.15
CA ASN A 379 1.40 15.41 -12.40
C ASN A 379 0.50 15.99 -11.30
N LEU A 380 0.98 17.01 -10.59
CA LEU A 380 0.24 17.75 -9.56
C LEU A 380 -0.27 19.12 -10.06
N GLY A 381 -0.18 19.37 -11.35
CA GLY A 381 -0.54 20.64 -11.98
C GLY A 381 0.69 21.46 -12.36
N ILE A 382 1.17 22.33 -11.49
CA ILE A 382 2.33 23.19 -11.74
C ILE A 382 3.65 22.42 -11.61
N ILE A 383 3.69 21.45 -10.72
CA ILE A 383 4.84 20.61 -10.44
C ILE A 383 4.47 19.13 -10.53
N ASP A 384 5.46 18.29 -10.54
CA ASP A 384 5.32 16.85 -10.48
C ASP A 384 5.88 16.29 -9.17
N LEU A 385 5.29 15.20 -8.70
CA LEU A 385 5.87 14.31 -7.69
C LEU A 385 6.50 13.11 -8.41
N LEU A 386 7.81 12.98 -8.31
CA LEU A 386 8.51 11.78 -8.72
C LEU A 386 8.60 10.81 -7.54
N GLU A 387 8.28 9.54 -7.79
CA GLU A 387 8.52 8.44 -6.88
C GLU A 387 9.29 7.33 -7.60
N ALA A 388 10.42 6.92 -7.02
CA ALA A 388 11.25 5.84 -7.54
C ALA A 388 11.34 4.69 -6.52
N ALA A 389 10.89 3.50 -6.94
CA ALA A 389 11.14 2.25 -6.23
C ALA A 389 12.49 1.69 -6.68
N VAL A 390 13.53 2.09 -5.98
CA VAL A 390 14.92 1.76 -6.33
C VAL A 390 15.30 0.41 -5.76
N THR A 391 15.88 -0.46 -6.59
CA THR A 391 16.43 -1.75 -6.16
C THR A 391 17.74 -2.08 -6.90
N GLY A 392 18.41 -3.18 -6.51
CA GLY A 392 19.61 -3.65 -7.19
C GLY A 392 20.88 -2.82 -6.89
N LEU A 393 20.87 -2.09 -5.78
CA LEU A 393 22.04 -1.32 -5.30
C LEU A 393 22.73 -2.00 -4.13
N LYS A 394 23.91 -1.50 -3.75
CA LYS A 394 24.61 -1.99 -2.55
C LYS A 394 23.81 -1.63 -1.30
N PRO A 395 23.61 -2.57 -0.35
CA PRO A 395 22.96 -2.27 0.93
C PRO A 395 23.66 -1.17 1.74
N LYS A 396 22.88 -0.41 2.51
CA LYS A 396 23.34 0.60 3.47
C LYS A 396 24.34 1.60 2.87
N SER A 397 24.18 1.95 1.60
CA SER A 397 25.08 2.81 0.84
C SER A 397 24.38 4.10 0.42
N MET A 398 25.14 5.19 0.34
CA MET A 398 24.61 6.49 -0.07
C MET A 398 24.61 6.66 -1.58
N TYR A 399 23.50 7.17 -2.09
CA TYR A 399 23.30 7.46 -3.51
C TYR A 399 22.59 8.81 -3.70
N GLN A 400 22.66 9.31 -4.92
CA GLN A 400 21.91 10.48 -5.37
C GLN A 400 21.12 10.13 -6.63
N LEU A 401 19.84 10.46 -6.62
CA LEU A 401 19.03 10.57 -7.82
C LEU A 401 19.27 11.94 -8.44
N ALA A 402 19.58 11.98 -9.73
CA ALA A 402 19.90 13.22 -10.43
C ALA A 402 19.37 13.21 -11.88
N LEU A 403 19.35 14.37 -12.51
CA LEU A 403 19.13 14.55 -13.95
C LEU A 403 20.48 14.76 -14.65
N ALA A 404 20.73 13.96 -15.69
CA ALA A 404 21.91 14.04 -16.56
C ALA A 404 21.54 14.59 -17.94
N GLU A 405 22.52 15.11 -18.67
CA GLU A 405 22.33 15.59 -20.05
C GLU A 405 22.19 14.42 -21.05
N SER A 406 22.72 13.26 -20.72
CA SER A 406 22.66 12.05 -21.52
C SER A 406 22.41 10.82 -20.66
N ALA A 407 21.71 9.82 -21.22
CA ALA A 407 21.61 8.48 -20.62
C ALA A 407 22.82 7.58 -20.90
N ARG A 408 23.82 8.09 -21.66
CA ARG A 408 25.06 7.39 -22.03
C ARG A 408 26.27 8.29 -21.78
N PRO A 409 27.43 7.74 -21.51
CA PRO A 409 28.66 8.55 -21.43
C PRO A 409 28.97 9.33 -22.71
N PRO A 410 29.41 10.58 -22.61
CA PRO A 410 29.55 11.37 -21.38
C PRO A 410 28.17 11.86 -20.89
N TYR A 411 27.90 11.68 -19.59
CA TYR A 411 26.59 12.01 -19.00
C TYR A 411 26.33 13.52 -18.86
N GLY A 412 27.37 14.32 -19.01
CA GLY A 412 27.29 15.77 -18.86
C GLY A 412 27.06 16.22 -17.43
N LYS A 413 26.54 17.43 -17.26
CA LYS A 413 26.25 18.02 -15.95
C LYS A 413 25.12 17.26 -15.24
N LEU A 414 25.35 16.90 -13.99
CA LEU A 414 24.34 16.32 -13.11
C LEU A 414 23.62 17.40 -12.32
N LEU A 415 22.29 17.34 -12.30
CA LEU A 415 21.44 18.19 -11.46
C LEU A 415 20.83 17.31 -10.37
N PRO A 416 21.22 17.49 -9.09
CA PRO A 416 20.71 16.70 -7.98
C PRO A 416 19.20 16.84 -7.82
N LEU A 417 18.51 15.73 -7.55
CA LEU A 417 17.09 15.69 -7.17
C LEU A 417 16.91 15.28 -5.72
N ALA A 418 17.51 14.14 -5.31
CA ALA A 418 17.42 13.65 -3.95
C ALA A 418 18.65 12.80 -3.59
N ASN A 419 19.13 12.94 -2.34
CA ASN A 419 20.09 12.02 -1.75
C ASN A 419 19.33 10.97 -0.94
N PHE A 420 19.78 9.71 -1.00
CA PHE A 420 19.14 8.64 -0.26
C PHE A 420 20.14 7.55 0.17
N GLN A 421 19.75 6.82 1.20
CA GLN A 421 20.48 5.63 1.64
C GLN A 421 19.65 4.39 1.37
N THR A 422 20.28 3.36 0.82
CA THR A 422 19.63 2.06 0.65
C THR A 422 19.47 1.34 1.99
N ASN A 423 18.37 0.60 2.11
CA ASN A 423 18.07 -0.27 3.23
C ASN A 423 18.95 -1.56 3.22
N PRO A 424 18.83 -2.47 4.20
CA PRO A 424 19.58 -3.72 4.22
C PRO A 424 19.37 -4.63 3.01
N SER A 425 18.27 -4.49 2.26
CA SER A 425 18.04 -5.24 1.03
C SER A 425 18.56 -4.56 -0.25
N GLY A 426 19.27 -3.44 -0.13
CA GLY A 426 19.79 -2.69 -1.27
C GLY A 426 18.74 -1.90 -2.04
N ALA A 427 17.64 -1.55 -1.36
CA ALA A 427 16.49 -0.87 -1.94
C ALA A 427 16.18 0.46 -1.23
N ALA A 428 15.42 1.34 -1.89
CA ALA A 428 14.88 2.57 -1.31
C ALA A 428 13.61 3.01 -2.05
N ILE A 429 12.70 3.69 -1.37
CA ILE A 429 11.69 4.54 -1.99
C ILE A 429 12.20 5.97 -1.94
N VAL A 430 12.31 6.59 -3.09
CA VAL A 430 12.87 7.94 -3.25
C VAL A 430 11.83 8.84 -3.86
N THR A 431 11.47 9.92 -3.15
CA THR A 431 10.51 10.90 -3.64
C THR A 431 11.18 12.27 -3.81
N THR A 432 10.72 13.03 -4.79
CA THR A 432 11.14 14.42 -5.01
C THR A 432 10.08 15.21 -5.77
N LEU A 433 10.09 16.52 -5.60
CA LEU A 433 9.18 17.46 -6.26
C LEU A 433 9.93 18.33 -7.25
N GLY A 434 9.28 18.68 -8.35
CA GLY A 434 9.81 19.60 -9.34
C GLY A 434 9.12 19.51 -10.70
N PRO A 435 9.47 20.34 -11.69
CA PRO A 435 8.94 20.25 -13.06
C PRO A 435 9.65 19.15 -13.86
N ILE A 436 9.54 17.91 -13.37
CA ILE A 436 10.36 16.77 -13.81
C ILE A 436 9.78 16.12 -15.07
N GLY A 437 8.46 15.99 -15.16
CA GLY A 437 7.77 15.25 -16.23
C GLY A 437 8.07 15.77 -17.62
N GLN A 438 8.08 17.10 -17.80
CA GLN A 438 8.41 17.75 -19.08
C GLN A 438 9.88 17.52 -19.47
N ILE A 439 10.79 17.59 -18.50
CA ILE A 439 12.22 17.46 -18.71
C ILE A 439 12.59 16.04 -19.14
N VAL A 440 12.04 15.02 -18.47
CA VAL A 440 12.38 13.61 -18.75
C VAL A 440 11.65 13.03 -19.96
N LYS A 441 10.48 13.57 -20.31
CA LYS A 441 9.72 13.16 -21.50
C LYS A 441 10.22 13.82 -22.79
N GLY A 442 10.86 14.99 -22.69
CA GLY A 442 11.31 15.76 -23.83
C GLY A 442 10.17 16.36 -24.65
N GLN A 443 9.32 17.18 -24.02
CA GLN A 443 8.24 17.88 -24.72
C GLN A 443 8.76 19.03 -25.57
N ALA A 444 8.03 19.34 -26.64
CA ALA A 444 8.32 20.51 -27.48
C ALA A 444 8.30 21.81 -26.65
N GLY A 445 9.30 22.68 -26.85
CA GLY A 445 9.44 23.94 -26.10
C GLY A 445 10.24 23.86 -24.79
N VAL A 446 10.66 22.67 -24.36
CA VAL A 446 11.61 22.51 -23.24
C VAL A 446 13.03 22.52 -23.80
N PRO A 447 13.93 23.42 -23.33
CA PRO A 447 15.23 23.67 -23.98
C PRO A 447 16.18 22.48 -24.04
N SER A 448 16.03 21.50 -23.13
CA SER A 448 16.85 20.28 -23.18
C SER A 448 16.19 19.14 -22.44
N ARG A 449 16.04 18.00 -23.12
CA ARG A 449 15.70 16.73 -22.47
C ARG A 449 16.79 16.35 -21.50
N ARG A 450 16.39 15.85 -20.32
CA ARG A 450 17.28 15.28 -19.31
C ARG A 450 16.89 13.81 -19.06
N TYR A 451 17.79 13.08 -18.45
CA TYR A 451 17.64 11.66 -18.15
C TYR A 451 17.88 11.40 -16.67
N LEU A 452 17.05 10.60 -16.06
CA LEU A 452 17.26 10.17 -14.68
C LEU A 452 18.48 9.26 -14.59
N VAL A 453 19.30 9.53 -13.58
CA VAL A 453 20.47 8.70 -13.24
C VAL A 453 20.56 8.51 -11.73
N ILE A 454 21.09 7.37 -11.29
CA ILE A 454 21.46 7.10 -9.90
C ILE A 454 22.97 6.98 -9.84
N VAL A 455 23.60 7.81 -9.00
CA VAL A 455 25.04 7.83 -8.79
C VAL A 455 25.37 7.47 -7.35
N PRO A 456 26.45 6.70 -7.06
CA PRO A 456 26.92 6.52 -5.71
C PRO A 456 27.49 7.84 -5.17
N LEU A 457 27.26 8.11 -3.88
CA LEU A 457 27.85 9.23 -3.17
C LEU A 457 28.97 8.73 -2.25
N LYS A 458 30.17 9.29 -2.40
CA LYS A 458 31.27 9.12 -1.46
C LYS A 458 31.70 10.51 -1.00
N ASP A 459 31.64 10.76 0.31
CA ASP A 459 31.97 12.05 0.91
C ASP A 459 31.24 13.24 0.25
N ASN A 460 29.94 13.02 -0.10
CA ASN A 460 29.08 13.92 -0.86
C ASN A 460 29.53 14.21 -2.31
N VAL A 461 30.50 13.48 -2.84
CA VAL A 461 30.94 13.59 -4.23
C VAL A 461 30.22 12.52 -5.06
N PRO A 462 29.49 12.90 -6.13
CA PRO A 462 28.82 11.97 -7.02
C PRO A 462 29.82 11.21 -7.89
N GLY A 463 29.66 9.89 -7.93
CA GLY A 463 30.44 9.00 -8.80
C GLY A 463 29.80 8.81 -10.18
N THR A 464 30.26 7.80 -10.92
CA THR A 464 29.69 7.43 -12.20
C THR A 464 28.30 6.80 -12.02
N PRO A 465 27.31 7.10 -12.90
CA PRO A 465 25.99 6.50 -12.85
C PRO A 465 26.02 4.96 -12.85
N VAL A 466 25.36 4.35 -11.88
CA VAL A 466 25.19 2.90 -11.74
C VAL A 466 23.85 2.43 -12.28
N GLN A 467 22.85 3.32 -12.31
CA GLN A 467 21.58 3.13 -13.03
C GLN A 467 21.25 4.39 -13.83
N VAL A 468 20.66 4.19 -14.99
CA VAL A 468 20.25 5.26 -15.92
C VAL A 468 18.83 4.99 -16.40
N GLN A 469 18.11 6.04 -16.77
CA GLN A 469 16.82 5.94 -17.44
C GLN A 469 16.98 5.14 -18.73
N LEU A 470 16.22 4.07 -18.85
CA LEU A 470 16.19 3.21 -20.02
C LEU A 470 15.10 3.68 -21.00
N PRO A 471 15.20 3.32 -22.31
CA PRO A 471 14.12 3.61 -23.26
C PRO A 471 12.79 3.05 -22.74
N SER A 472 11.70 3.80 -22.90
CA SER A 472 10.37 3.32 -22.57
C SER A 472 10.06 2.06 -23.38
N ILE A 473 9.48 1.06 -22.69
CA ILE A 473 8.91 -0.10 -23.38
C ILE A 473 7.67 0.47 -24.10
N SER A 474 7.79 0.71 -25.42
CA SER A 474 6.60 1.02 -26.21
C SER A 474 5.68 -0.20 -26.11
N ASN A 475 4.54 -0.07 -25.44
CA ASN A 475 3.45 -1.01 -25.62
C ASN A 475 3.03 -0.93 -27.10
N ARG A 476 3.56 -1.81 -27.91
CA ARG A 476 2.99 -2.11 -29.23
C ARG A 476 1.87 -3.11 -28.98
N GLY A 477 0.65 -2.66 -29.18
CA GLY A 477 -0.55 -3.45 -29.34
C GLY A 477 -1.35 -3.68 -28.09
#